data_6e422caae9c68f700facfe02fa26e795
#
_entry.id   6e422caae9c68f700facfe02fa26e795
#
_cell.length_a   1.000
_cell.length_b   1.000
_cell.length_c   1.000
_cell.angle_alpha   90.00
_cell.angle_beta   90.00
_cell.angle_gamma   90.00
#
_symmetry.space_group_name_H-M   'P 1'
#
loop_
_entity.id
_entity.type
_entity.pdbx_description
1 polymer ?
#
loop_
_entity_poly.entity_id
_entity_poly.type
_entity_poly.pdbx_seq_one_letter_code
_entity_poly.pdbx_strand_id
1 'polypeptide(L)'
;MLAKRIIPCLDVDNGRVVKGVQFLDIRDAGDPVEVARRYNEQGADEITFLDITATSGGRDTTYRTVERMAESVFVPLTVGGGVRKVEDIRLLLNAGADKVSINSAAVVNPEFVQEASQRFGAQCIVVAIDAKKTGDNKWEIFTHGGRKPTGIDAIEWAVKMADFGAGELLITSMDADGTKAGYDLALMRSINDRVSIPTIASGGVGNLQHLADGILKGGADAVLAASIFHFGQYTIPEAKKYLAAQGIEMRL
;
A
#
# COMPACT_ATOMS: atom_id res chain seq x y z
N MET A 1 22.94 -1.72 4.98
CA MET A 1 21.63 -1.05 4.74
C MET A 1 20.53 -2.05 5.01
N LEU A 2 19.31 -1.60 5.35
CA LEU A 2 18.17 -2.51 5.43
C LEU A 2 17.75 -2.92 4.02
N ALA A 3 17.40 -4.20 3.82
CA ALA A 3 16.91 -4.69 2.54
C ALA A 3 15.62 -3.97 2.16
N LYS A 4 15.49 -3.60 0.89
CA LYS A 4 14.28 -3.01 0.34
C LYS A 4 13.23 -4.10 0.09
N ARG A 5 11.94 -3.74 0.05
CA ARG A 5 10.83 -4.68 -0.02
C ARG A 5 10.07 -4.56 -1.33
N ILE A 6 9.69 -5.71 -1.90
CA ILE A 6 8.69 -5.79 -2.98
C ILE A 6 7.39 -6.27 -2.38
N ILE A 7 6.34 -5.48 -2.56
CA ILE A 7 5.00 -5.68 -1.97
C ILE A 7 3.97 -5.84 -3.09
N PRO A 8 3.52 -7.06 -3.41
CA PRO A 8 2.34 -7.23 -4.25
C PRO A 8 1.10 -6.70 -3.53
N CYS A 9 0.24 -5.97 -4.28
CA CYS A 9 -1.04 -5.45 -3.78
C CYS A 9 -2.21 -6.23 -4.38
N LEU A 10 -3.11 -6.68 -3.52
CA LEU A 10 -4.38 -7.28 -3.86
C LEU A 10 -5.50 -6.27 -3.60
N ASP A 11 -5.99 -5.62 -4.64
CA ASP A 11 -7.23 -4.86 -4.57
C ASP A 11 -8.40 -5.86 -4.62
N VAL A 12 -9.26 -5.84 -3.61
CA VAL A 12 -10.36 -6.81 -3.48
C VAL A 12 -11.70 -6.12 -3.55
N ASP A 13 -12.55 -6.63 -4.44
CA ASP A 13 -13.94 -6.23 -4.60
C ASP A 13 -14.83 -7.46 -4.40
N ASN A 14 -15.78 -7.38 -3.44
CA ASN A 14 -16.71 -8.47 -3.14
C ASN A 14 -16.05 -9.84 -3.00
N GLY A 15 -14.87 -9.89 -2.33
CA GLY A 15 -14.14 -11.13 -2.06
C GLY A 15 -13.33 -11.69 -3.25
N ARG A 16 -13.17 -10.94 -4.32
CA ARG A 16 -12.33 -11.29 -5.48
C ARG A 16 -11.21 -10.29 -5.68
N VAL A 17 -10.02 -10.78 -6.00
CA VAL A 17 -8.93 -9.90 -6.42
C VAL A 17 -9.28 -9.29 -7.76
N VAL A 18 -9.17 -7.98 -7.84
CA VAL A 18 -9.51 -7.22 -9.03
C VAL A 18 -8.38 -6.28 -9.41
N LYS A 19 -8.31 -5.91 -10.68
CA LYS A 19 -7.47 -4.82 -11.14
C LYS A 19 -8.19 -3.99 -12.18
N GLY A 20 -8.27 -2.69 -11.93
CA GLY A 20 -8.76 -1.69 -12.85
C GLY A 20 -7.65 -0.72 -13.26
N VAL A 21 -7.94 0.09 -14.27
CA VAL A 21 -7.16 1.28 -14.62
C VAL A 21 -7.91 2.48 -14.04
N GLN A 22 -7.28 3.23 -13.14
CA GLN A 22 -7.92 4.36 -12.44
C GLN A 22 -9.30 4.02 -11.83
N PHE A 23 -9.39 2.82 -11.24
CA PHE A 23 -10.65 2.26 -10.66
C PHE A 23 -11.79 2.00 -11.67
N LEU A 24 -11.48 1.98 -12.97
CA LEU A 24 -12.39 1.64 -14.06
C LEU A 24 -11.95 0.33 -14.74
N ASP A 25 -12.83 -0.29 -15.54
CA ASP A 25 -12.57 -1.54 -16.29
C ASP A 25 -12.00 -2.66 -15.42
N ILE A 26 -12.67 -2.95 -14.33
CA ILE A 26 -12.27 -3.95 -13.32
C ILE A 26 -12.22 -5.35 -13.95
N ARG A 27 -11.04 -6.00 -13.89
CA ARG A 27 -10.82 -7.39 -14.30
C ARG A 27 -10.58 -8.26 -13.08
N ASP A 28 -11.22 -9.43 -13.03
CA ASP A 28 -11.00 -10.45 -11.99
C ASP A 28 -9.60 -11.06 -12.14
N ALA A 29 -8.86 -11.15 -11.05
CA ALA A 29 -7.52 -11.74 -10.97
C ALA A 29 -7.46 -12.97 -10.04
N GLY A 30 -8.57 -13.43 -9.48
CA GLY A 30 -8.68 -14.69 -8.75
C GLY A 30 -9.15 -14.60 -7.29
N ASP A 31 -9.07 -15.73 -6.59
CA ASP A 31 -9.32 -15.83 -5.15
C ASP A 31 -8.14 -15.17 -4.37
N PRO A 32 -8.39 -14.27 -3.42
CA PRO A 32 -7.34 -13.55 -2.71
C PRO A 32 -6.41 -14.46 -1.91
N VAL A 33 -6.89 -15.56 -1.36
CA VAL A 33 -6.07 -16.52 -0.59
C VAL A 33 -5.09 -17.25 -1.50
N GLU A 34 -5.55 -17.71 -2.66
CA GLU A 34 -4.70 -18.39 -3.64
C GLU A 34 -3.66 -17.45 -4.25
N VAL A 35 -4.06 -16.22 -4.56
CA VAL A 35 -3.15 -15.19 -5.09
C VAL A 35 -2.08 -14.83 -4.06
N ALA A 36 -2.47 -14.61 -2.80
CA ALA A 36 -1.54 -14.30 -1.72
C ALA A 36 -0.56 -15.45 -1.45
N ARG A 37 -1.05 -16.71 -1.40
CA ARG A 37 -0.19 -17.89 -1.25
C ARG A 37 0.85 -17.97 -2.36
N ARG A 38 0.46 -17.76 -3.61
CA ARG A 38 1.38 -17.74 -4.76
C ARG A 38 2.47 -16.69 -4.61
N TYR A 39 2.15 -15.48 -4.12
CA TYR A 39 3.15 -14.45 -3.87
C TYR A 39 4.06 -14.77 -2.69
N ASN A 40 3.53 -15.38 -1.63
CA ASN A 40 4.34 -15.89 -0.53
C ASN A 40 5.34 -16.95 -1.02
N GLU A 41 4.89 -17.92 -1.84
CA GLU A 41 5.75 -18.95 -2.43
C GLU A 41 6.81 -18.36 -3.38
N GLN A 42 6.52 -17.25 -4.07
CA GLN A 42 7.48 -16.52 -4.89
C GLN A 42 8.47 -15.66 -4.08
N GLY A 43 8.32 -15.60 -2.76
CA GLY A 43 9.21 -14.85 -1.89
C GLY A 43 8.93 -13.34 -1.87
N ALA A 44 7.69 -12.90 -1.95
CA ALA A 44 7.32 -11.53 -1.62
C ALA A 44 7.82 -11.15 -0.23
N ASP A 45 8.19 -9.88 -0.03
CA ASP A 45 8.67 -9.43 1.28
C ASP A 45 7.54 -9.04 2.24
N GLU A 46 6.39 -8.71 1.68
CA GLU A 46 5.15 -8.36 2.35
C GLU A 46 4.02 -8.48 1.33
N ILE A 47 2.78 -8.63 1.77
CA ILE A 47 1.59 -8.61 0.91
C ILE A 47 0.63 -7.54 1.44
N THR A 48 0.08 -6.72 0.55
CA THR A 48 -0.97 -5.76 0.88
C THR A 48 -2.30 -6.23 0.32
N PHE A 49 -3.32 -6.26 1.18
CA PHE A 49 -4.72 -6.55 0.86
C PHE A 49 -5.55 -5.28 1.09
N LEU A 50 -6.17 -4.75 0.05
CA LEU A 50 -7.03 -3.57 0.13
C LEU A 50 -8.46 -3.92 -0.28
N ASP A 51 -9.38 -3.93 0.68
CA ASP A 51 -10.80 -4.04 0.39
C ASP A 51 -11.34 -2.70 -0.12
N ILE A 52 -11.56 -2.61 -1.43
CA ILE A 52 -11.99 -1.37 -2.09
C ILE A 52 -13.51 -1.15 -1.99
N THR A 53 -14.25 -2.15 -1.49
CA THR A 53 -15.72 -2.12 -1.33
C THR A 53 -16.18 -2.14 0.11
N ALA A 54 -15.30 -2.06 1.08
CA ALA A 54 -15.60 -2.13 2.52
C ALA A 54 -16.60 -1.06 2.97
N THR A 55 -17.85 -1.21 2.52
CA THR A 55 -19.03 -0.57 3.09
C THR A 55 -19.45 -1.33 4.34
N SER A 56 -20.33 -0.75 5.17
CA SER A 56 -20.71 -1.25 6.49
C SER A 56 -21.25 -2.69 6.55
N GLY A 57 -21.52 -3.34 5.42
CA GLY A 57 -22.10 -4.69 5.35
C GLY A 57 -21.13 -5.81 4.90
N GLY A 58 -19.93 -5.47 4.42
CA GLY A 58 -18.98 -6.46 3.87
C GLY A 58 -17.84 -6.88 4.81
N ARG A 59 -17.79 -6.38 6.04
CA ARG A 59 -16.64 -6.55 6.95
C ARG A 59 -16.41 -7.98 7.42
N ASP A 60 -17.48 -8.74 7.67
CA ASP A 60 -17.35 -10.13 8.10
C ASP A 60 -16.67 -10.99 7.04
N THR A 61 -16.91 -10.67 5.76
CA THR A 61 -16.24 -11.34 4.63
C THR A 61 -14.75 -10.98 4.61
N THR A 62 -14.40 -9.72 4.85
CA THR A 62 -13.01 -9.25 4.91
C THR A 62 -12.25 -9.95 6.03
N TYR A 63 -12.78 -10.01 7.26
CA TYR A 63 -12.12 -10.69 8.38
C TYR A 63 -11.88 -12.17 8.09
N ARG A 64 -12.90 -12.90 7.60
CA ARG A 64 -12.76 -14.31 7.22
C ARG A 64 -11.73 -14.54 6.11
N THR A 65 -11.65 -13.61 5.15
CA THR A 65 -10.64 -13.70 4.08
C THR A 65 -9.24 -13.50 4.65
N VAL A 66 -9.06 -12.52 5.55
CA VAL A 66 -7.79 -12.28 6.25
C VAL A 66 -7.37 -13.49 7.09
N GLU A 67 -8.29 -14.10 7.87
CA GLU A 67 -8.04 -15.34 8.63
C GLU A 67 -7.52 -16.46 7.72
N ARG A 68 -8.21 -16.72 6.61
CA ARG A 68 -7.80 -17.74 5.62
C ARG A 68 -6.45 -17.42 4.97
N MET A 69 -6.16 -16.15 4.71
CA MET A 69 -4.84 -15.74 4.20
C MET A 69 -3.75 -15.98 5.22
N ALA A 70 -3.97 -15.61 6.49
CA ALA A 70 -3.01 -15.78 7.57
C ALA A 70 -2.65 -17.26 7.83
N GLU A 71 -3.54 -18.21 7.50
CA GLU A 71 -3.24 -19.65 7.56
C GLU A 71 -2.22 -20.13 6.53
N SER A 72 -2.03 -19.38 5.44
CA SER A 72 -1.22 -19.80 4.27
C SER A 72 -0.15 -18.82 3.83
N VAL A 73 -0.12 -17.63 4.43
CA VAL A 73 0.86 -16.55 4.14
C VAL A 73 1.74 -16.36 5.36
N PHE A 74 3.06 -16.43 5.18
CA PHE A 74 4.06 -16.36 6.26
C PHE A 74 4.99 -15.14 6.12
N VAL A 75 4.65 -14.22 5.23
CA VAL A 75 5.25 -12.89 5.15
C VAL A 75 4.27 -11.86 5.74
N PRO A 76 4.74 -10.68 6.18
CA PRO A 76 3.85 -9.67 6.75
C PRO A 76 2.66 -9.36 5.84
N LEU A 77 1.46 -9.31 6.44
CA LEU A 77 0.21 -9.00 5.76
C LEU A 77 -0.30 -7.63 6.22
N THR A 78 -0.32 -6.68 5.31
CA THR A 78 -0.95 -5.36 5.52
C THR A 78 -2.38 -5.39 5.00
N VAL A 79 -3.35 -5.04 5.84
CA VAL A 79 -4.77 -5.03 5.47
C VAL A 79 -5.34 -3.62 5.56
N GLY A 80 -6.01 -3.17 4.50
CA GLY A 80 -6.68 -1.87 4.43
C GLY A 80 -8.07 -1.96 3.82
N GLY A 81 -8.78 -0.84 3.88
CA GLY A 81 -10.16 -0.72 3.43
C GLY A 81 -11.16 -0.69 4.59
N GLY A 82 -12.00 0.33 4.62
CA GLY A 82 -13.11 0.46 5.58
C GLY A 82 -12.75 0.62 7.05
N VAL A 83 -11.48 0.79 7.41
CA VAL A 83 -11.02 1.00 8.81
C VAL A 83 -11.45 2.37 9.29
N ARG A 84 -12.25 2.45 10.38
CA ARG A 84 -12.86 3.69 10.87
C ARG A 84 -12.65 3.94 12.35
N LYS A 85 -12.39 2.91 13.13
CA LYS A 85 -12.26 2.97 14.60
C LYS A 85 -11.23 1.95 15.10
N VAL A 86 -10.74 2.17 16.29
CA VAL A 86 -9.73 1.32 16.96
C VAL A 86 -10.16 -0.15 17.03
N GLU A 87 -11.45 -0.42 17.18
CA GLU A 87 -11.97 -1.78 17.21
C GLU A 87 -11.80 -2.51 15.86
N ASP A 88 -11.93 -1.80 14.73
CA ASP A 88 -11.68 -2.38 13.41
C ASP A 88 -10.22 -2.84 13.28
N ILE A 89 -9.27 -2.04 13.81
CA ILE A 89 -7.84 -2.39 13.84
C ILE A 89 -7.63 -3.68 14.66
N ARG A 90 -8.20 -3.74 15.87
CA ARG A 90 -8.09 -4.92 16.72
C ARG A 90 -8.61 -6.18 16.03
N LEU A 91 -9.78 -6.10 15.38
CA LEU A 91 -10.37 -7.22 14.68
C LEU A 91 -9.49 -7.71 13.52
N LEU A 92 -8.90 -6.79 12.74
CA LEU A 92 -7.98 -7.15 11.66
C LEU A 92 -6.69 -7.80 12.18
N LEU A 93 -6.09 -7.25 13.24
CA LEU A 93 -4.91 -7.85 13.86
C LEU A 93 -5.23 -9.23 14.46
N ASN A 94 -6.39 -9.40 15.10
CA ASN A 94 -6.83 -10.69 15.61
C ASN A 94 -7.11 -11.72 14.50
N ALA A 95 -7.55 -11.26 13.33
CA ALA A 95 -7.75 -12.10 12.14
C ALA A 95 -6.42 -12.51 11.48
N GLY A 96 -5.27 -11.97 11.92
CA GLY A 96 -3.95 -12.35 11.45
C GLY A 96 -3.25 -11.32 10.57
N ALA A 97 -3.77 -10.09 10.45
CA ALA A 97 -3.03 -9.00 9.85
C ALA A 97 -1.84 -8.59 10.75
N ASP A 98 -0.70 -8.31 10.16
CA ASP A 98 0.47 -7.76 10.86
C ASP A 98 0.40 -6.23 10.93
N LYS A 99 -0.17 -5.61 9.90
CA LYS A 99 -0.33 -4.17 9.79
C LYS A 99 -1.73 -3.82 9.29
N VAL A 100 -2.20 -2.65 9.68
CA VAL A 100 -3.49 -2.09 9.25
C VAL A 100 -3.27 -0.75 8.56
N SER A 101 -3.82 -0.63 7.35
CA SER A 101 -3.74 0.59 6.55
C SER A 101 -4.96 1.48 6.75
N ILE A 102 -4.71 2.74 7.12
CA ILE A 102 -5.71 3.76 7.43
C ILE A 102 -5.59 4.89 6.40
N ASN A 103 -6.70 5.31 5.79
CA ASN A 103 -6.75 6.44 4.85
C ASN A 103 -7.80 7.46 5.31
N SER A 104 -9.03 7.40 4.79
CA SER A 104 -10.08 8.41 4.99
C SER A 104 -10.40 8.69 6.46
N ALA A 105 -10.30 7.69 7.34
CA ALA A 105 -10.54 7.87 8.76
C ALA A 105 -9.51 8.81 9.41
N ALA A 106 -8.25 8.75 9.00
CA ALA A 106 -7.20 9.64 9.47
C ALA A 106 -7.47 11.09 9.02
N VAL A 107 -8.02 11.30 7.82
CA VAL A 107 -8.38 12.65 7.33
C VAL A 107 -9.53 13.25 8.13
N VAL A 108 -10.53 12.43 8.51
CA VAL A 108 -11.67 12.85 9.33
C VAL A 108 -11.25 13.13 10.77
N ASN A 109 -10.40 12.30 11.32
CA ASN A 109 -9.90 12.41 12.70
C ASN A 109 -8.41 12.00 12.72
N PRO A 110 -7.48 12.94 12.60
CA PRO A 110 -6.04 12.64 12.62
C PRO A 110 -5.56 12.01 13.93
N GLU A 111 -6.16 12.38 15.07
CA GLU A 111 -5.86 11.82 16.37
C GLU A 111 -6.12 10.30 16.45
N PHE A 112 -6.94 9.77 15.57
CA PHE A 112 -7.16 8.32 15.42
C PHE A 112 -5.85 7.56 15.13
N VAL A 113 -4.93 8.15 14.35
CA VAL A 113 -3.62 7.53 14.08
C VAL A 113 -2.78 7.46 15.35
N GLN A 114 -2.79 8.54 16.16
CA GLN A 114 -2.07 8.58 17.42
C GLN A 114 -2.64 7.58 18.43
N GLU A 115 -3.95 7.51 18.58
CA GLU A 115 -4.60 6.52 19.45
C GLU A 115 -4.27 5.09 19.00
N ALA A 116 -4.36 4.80 17.71
CA ALA A 116 -4.05 3.50 17.15
C ALA A 116 -2.58 3.10 17.40
N SER A 117 -1.66 4.02 17.14
CA SER A 117 -0.22 3.81 17.36
C SER A 117 0.13 3.57 18.83
N GLN A 118 -0.46 4.34 19.74
CA GLN A 118 -0.25 4.15 21.19
C GLN A 118 -0.81 2.82 21.69
N ARG A 119 -1.89 2.34 21.09
CA ARG A 119 -2.58 1.13 21.54
C ARG A 119 -2.00 -0.16 20.97
N PHE A 120 -1.59 -0.16 19.72
CA PHE A 120 -1.13 -1.35 19.00
C PHE A 120 0.36 -1.33 18.65
N GLY A 121 1.02 -0.19 18.80
CA GLY A 121 2.39 0.05 18.35
C GLY A 121 2.44 0.67 16.95
N ALA A 122 3.38 1.59 16.75
CA ALA A 122 3.56 2.27 15.46
C ALA A 122 3.76 1.27 14.29
N GLN A 123 4.49 0.18 14.51
CA GLN A 123 4.80 -0.84 13.50
C GLN A 123 3.56 -1.52 12.88
N CYS A 124 2.40 -1.47 13.58
CA CYS A 124 1.14 -2.01 13.07
C CYS A 124 0.33 -1.00 12.25
N ILE A 125 0.73 0.28 12.21
CA ILE A 125 -0.07 1.36 11.62
C ILE A 125 0.59 1.90 10.36
N VAL A 126 -0.07 1.66 9.22
CA VAL A 126 0.28 2.24 7.93
C VAL A 126 -0.72 3.35 7.60
N VAL A 127 -0.26 4.54 7.22
CA VAL A 127 -1.16 5.57 6.71
C VAL A 127 -1.05 5.61 5.19
N ALA A 128 -2.18 5.33 4.51
CA ALA A 128 -2.28 5.44 3.07
C ALA A 128 -2.62 6.88 2.65
N ILE A 129 -1.91 7.37 1.66
CA ILE A 129 -2.02 8.73 1.12
C ILE A 129 -2.26 8.62 -0.39
N ASP A 130 -3.48 8.92 -0.82
CA ASP A 130 -3.82 9.03 -2.24
C ASP A 130 -3.59 10.49 -2.65
N ALA A 131 -2.51 10.74 -3.37
CA ALA A 131 -2.08 12.08 -3.75
C ALA A 131 -2.32 12.35 -5.23
N LYS A 132 -2.87 13.53 -5.53
CA LYS A 132 -3.08 14.03 -6.89
C LYS A 132 -2.34 15.34 -7.10
N LYS A 133 -1.62 15.46 -8.22
CA LYS A 133 -0.87 16.67 -8.56
C LYS A 133 -1.82 17.83 -8.84
N THR A 134 -1.56 18.98 -8.22
CA THR A 134 -2.35 20.21 -8.36
C THR A 134 -1.55 21.38 -8.90
N GLY A 135 -0.23 21.22 -9.03
CA GLY A 135 0.68 22.25 -9.55
C GLY A 135 2.13 21.77 -9.53
N ASP A 136 3.06 22.66 -9.85
CA ASP A 136 4.49 22.32 -9.80
C ASP A 136 4.91 22.05 -8.35
N ASN A 137 5.37 20.79 -8.10
CA ASN A 137 5.75 20.27 -6.78
C ASN A 137 4.66 20.45 -5.72
N LYS A 138 3.39 20.34 -6.12
CA LYS A 138 2.23 20.42 -5.23
C LYS A 138 1.29 19.25 -5.48
N TRP A 139 0.90 18.59 -4.39
CA TRP A 139 -0.05 17.49 -4.42
C TRP A 139 -1.07 17.66 -3.30
N GLU A 140 -2.31 17.34 -3.60
CA GLU A 140 -3.43 17.32 -2.65
C GLU A 140 -3.82 15.89 -2.35
N ILE A 141 -4.17 15.60 -1.09
CA ILE A 141 -4.69 14.29 -0.73
C ILE A 141 -6.17 14.16 -1.06
N PHE A 142 -6.53 12.94 -1.45
CA PHE A 142 -7.90 12.55 -1.75
C PHE A 142 -8.36 11.43 -0.80
N THR A 143 -9.66 11.32 -0.62
CA THR A 143 -10.30 10.27 0.19
C THR A 143 -11.35 9.51 -0.63
N HIS A 144 -11.95 8.48 -0.01
CA HIS A 144 -13.02 7.67 -0.61
C HIS A 144 -12.60 7.04 -1.95
N GLY A 145 -11.39 6.45 -1.99
CA GLY A 145 -10.85 5.83 -3.21
C GLY A 145 -10.61 6.86 -4.31
N GLY A 146 -10.02 8.00 -3.97
CA GLY A 146 -9.65 9.05 -4.92
C GLY A 146 -10.80 9.93 -5.42
N ARG A 147 -11.99 9.80 -4.84
CA ARG A 147 -13.20 10.51 -5.34
C ARG A 147 -13.43 11.89 -4.73
N LYS A 148 -12.88 12.14 -3.53
CA LYS A 148 -13.16 13.37 -2.78
C LYS A 148 -11.87 14.13 -2.49
N PRO A 149 -11.66 15.33 -3.07
CA PRO A 149 -10.55 16.22 -2.72
C PRO A 149 -10.72 16.73 -1.29
N THR A 150 -9.61 17.02 -0.62
CA THR A 150 -9.62 17.46 0.79
C THR A 150 -9.10 18.87 1.00
N GLY A 151 -8.40 19.44 0.02
CA GLY A 151 -7.67 20.70 0.15
C GLY A 151 -6.39 20.61 0.99
N ILE A 152 -5.99 19.40 1.41
CA ILE A 152 -4.82 19.20 2.29
C ILE A 152 -3.60 18.86 1.44
N ASP A 153 -2.49 19.56 1.68
CA ASP A 153 -1.21 19.27 1.03
C ASP A 153 -0.68 17.89 1.44
N ALA A 154 -0.28 17.09 0.45
CA ALA A 154 0.14 15.70 0.68
C ALA A 154 1.45 15.58 1.47
N ILE A 155 2.37 16.53 1.29
CA ILE A 155 3.68 16.53 1.96
C ILE A 155 3.50 16.91 3.43
N GLU A 156 2.76 17.98 3.72
CA GLU A 156 2.46 18.40 5.08
C GLU A 156 1.63 17.33 5.81
N TRP A 157 0.74 16.65 5.10
CA TRP A 157 -0.02 15.54 5.65
C TRP A 157 0.86 14.34 6.01
N ALA A 158 1.82 13.98 5.15
CA ALA A 158 2.76 12.90 5.42
C ALA A 158 3.58 13.17 6.69
N VAL A 159 4.09 14.40 6.85
CA VAL A 159 4.80 14.83 8.08
C VAL A 159 3.90 14.72 9.30
N LYS A 160 2.68 15.25 9.22
CA LYS A 160 1.72 15.17 10.33
C LYS A 160 1.41 13.73 10.73
N MET A 161 1.25 12.82 9.79
CA MET A 161 0.98 11.41 10.10
C MET A 161 2.18 10.71 10.73
N ALA A 162 3.40 11.05 10.31
CA ALA A 162 4.62 10.57 10.96
C ALA A 162 4.70 11.06 12.41
N ASP A 163 4.42 12.35 12.66
CA ASP A 163 4.41 12.94 14.00
C ASP A 163 3.31 12.32 14.90
N PHE A 164 2.20 11.89 14.31
CA PHE A 164 1.11 11.21 15.02
C PHE A 164 1.39 9.72 15.26
N GLY A 165 2.56 9.23 14.85
CA GLY A 165 3.04 7.90 15.18
C GLY A 165 2.67 6.83 14.15
N ALA A 166 2.38 7.21 12.92
CA ALA A 166 2.35 6.24 11.83
C ALA A 166 3.71 5.52 11.76
N GLY A 167 3.70 4.21 11.62
CA GLY A 167 4.94 3.43 11.48
C GLY A 167 5.43 3.36 10.04
N GLU A 168 4.56 3.63 9.07
CA GLU A 168 4.86 3.58 7.65
C GLU A 168 3.85 4.39 6.83
N LEU A 169 4.27 4.93 5.69
CA LEU A 169 3.40 5.64 4.75
C LEU A 169 3.30 4.87 3.43
N LEU A 170 2.08 4.60 2.98
CA LEU A 170 1.78 4.05 1.66
C LEU A 170 1.33 5.20 0.74
N ILE A 171 2.18 5.59 -0.20
CA ILE A 171 1.99 6.79 -1.00
C ILE A 171 1.60 6.40 -2.42
N THR A 172 0.36 6.67 -2.81
CA THR A 172 -0.17 6.39 -4.15
C THR A 172 -0.32 7.67 -4.94
N SER A 173 0.37 7.78 -6.08
CA SER A 173 0.10 8.83 -7.05
C SER A 173 -1.12 8.46 -7.89
N MET A 174 -2.20 9.23 -7.75
CA MET A 174 -3.43 9.02 -8.52
C MET A 174 -3.23 9.32 -10.01
N ASP A 175 -2.33 10.24 -10.34
CA ASP A 175 -2.02 10.60 -11.73
C ASP A 175 -1.23 9.49 -12.43
N ALA A 176 -0.40 8.76 -11.68
CA ALA A 176 0.41 7.66 -12.19
C ALA A 176 -0.33 6.31 -12.19
N ASP A 177 -1.29 6.09 -11.26
CA ASP A 177 -1.93 4.79 -11.09
C ASP A 177 -2.62 4.29 -12.37
N GLY A 178 -2.33 3.04 -12.74
CA GLY A 178 -2.83 2.40 -13.95
C GLY A 178 -2.15 2.83 -15.27
N THR A 179 -1.33 3.89 -15.28
CA THR A 179 -0.70 4.43 -16.52
C THR A 179 0.45 3.59 -17.03
N LYS A 180 1.11 2.79 -16.16
CA LYS A 180 2.35 2.06 -16.44
C LYS A 180 3.54 2.97 -16.81
N ALA A 181 3.50 4.25 -16.49
CA ALA A 181 4.54 5.25 -16.80
C ALA A 181 5.62 5.38 -15.71
N GLY A 182 5.49 4.67 -14.61
CA GLY A 182 6.37 4.72 -13.44
C GLY A 182 5.73 5.45 -12.26
N TYR A 183 6.40 5.38 -11.11
CA TYR A 183 5.99 6.11 -9.91
C TYR A 183 6.14 7.64 -10.08
N ASP A 184 5.38 8.42 -9.34
CA ASP A 184 5.64 9.85 -9.17
C ASP A 184 6.88 10.06 -8.28
N LEU A 185 8.05 10.10 -8.92
CA LEU A 185 9.33 10.19 -8.23
C LEU A 185 9.50 11.53 -7.51
N ALA A 186 8.91 12.60 -8.03
CA ALA A 186 8.95 13.91 -7.42
C ALA A 186 8.15 13.95 -6.12
N LEU A 187 6.94 13.38 -6.11
CA LEU A 187 6.13 13.19 -4.91
C LEU A 187 6.88 12.37 -3.87
N MET A 188 7.40 11.20 -4.27
CA MET A 188 8.13 10.31 -3.39
C MET A 188 9.33 11.00 -2.76
N ARG A 189 10.14 11.70 -3.56
CA ARG A 189 11.33 12.40 -3.07
C ARG A 189 10.94 13.51 -2.09
N SER A 190 9.93 14.31 -2.42
CA SER A 190 9.46 15.42 -1.58
C SER A 190 8.98 14.96 -0.21
N ILE A 191 8.35 13.78 -0.11
CA ILE A 191 7.94 13.20 1.17
C ILE A 191 9.15 12.59 1.89
N ASN A 192 9.97 11.78 1.22
CA ASN A 192 11.12 11.10 1.84
C ASN A 192 12.16 12.07 2.41
N ASP A 193 12.29 13.26 1.85
CA ASP A 193 13.18 14.29 2.40
C ASP A 193 12.63 14.95 3.68
N ARG A 194 11.36 14.71 4.03
CA ARG A 194 10.66 15.34 5.16
C ARG A 194 10.28 14.37 6.29
N VAL A 195 10.25 13.07 6.03
CA VAL A 195 9.88 12.04 7.03
C VAL A 195 11.02 11.09 7.30
N SER A 196 11.06 10.51 8.50
CA SER A 196 12.08 9.53 8.92
C SER A 196 11.53 8.10 9.03
N ILE A 197 10.23 7.91 8.82
CA ILE A 197 9.59 6.61 8.83
C ILE A 197 9.61 5.98 7.43
N PRO A 198 9.57 4.64 7.33
CA PRO A 198 9.54 3.96 6.04
C PRO A 198 8.41 4.41 5.12
N THR A 199 8.69 4.43 3.82
CA THR A 199 7.70 4.78 2.80
C THR A 199 7.58 3.70 1.74
N ILE A 200 6.37 3.51 1.23
CA ILE A 200 6.02 2.57 0.16
C ILE A 200 5.57 3.38 -1.06
N ALA A 201 6.27 3.23 -2.18
CA ALA A 201 5.85 3.84 -3.44
C ALA A 201 4.75 3.00 -4.10
N SER A 202 3.67 3.65 -4.52
CA SER A 202 2.51 3.02 -5.15
C SER A 202 1.98 3.83 -6.34
N GLY A 203 1.43 3.11 -7.34
CA GLY A 203 0.81 3.68 -8.54
C GLY A 203 1.78 3.90 -9.70
N GLY A 204 1.47 3.31 -10.88
CA GLY A 204 2.16 3.58 -12.14
C GLY A 204 3.20 2.56 -12.61
N VAL A 205 3.43 1.48 -11.90
CA VAL A 205 4.45 0.49 -12.29
C VAL A 205 4.07 -0.22 -13.59
N GLY A 206 4.97 -0.21 -14.57
CA GLY A 206 4.81 -0.88 -15.84
C GLY A 206 5.95 -1.85 -16.20
N ASN A 207 7.11 -1.73 -15.54
CA ASN A 207 8.27 -2.59 -15.78
C ASN A 207 9.22 -2.60 -14.55
N LEU A 208 10.27 -3.44 -14.61
CA LEU A 208 11.22 -3.61 -13.51
C LEU A 208 12.06 -2.35 -13.23
N GLN A 209 12.36 -1.54 -14.26
CA GLN A 209 13.10 -0.29 -14.07
C GLN A 209 12.31 0.70 -13.20
N HIS A 210 10.99 0.74 -13.32
CA HIS A 210 10.15 1.59 -12.48
C HIS A 210 10.27 1.23 -11.00
N LEU A 211 10.41 -0.08 -10.66
CA LEU A 211 10.66 -0.52 -9.28
C LEU A 211 12.00 0.03 -8.78
N ALA A 212 13.07 -0.09 -9.60
CA ALA A 212 14.39 0.45 -9.26
C ALA A 212 14.36 1.98 -9.08
N ASP A 213 13.68 2.68 -9.98
CA ASP A 213 13.56 4.15 -9.91
C ASP A 213 12.82 4.62 -8.66
N GLY A 214 11.77 3.92 -8.24
CA GLY A 214 11.05 4.20 -6.99
C GLY A 214 11.96 4.18 -5.76
N ILE A 215 12.91 3.24 -5.72
CA ILE A 215 13.89 3.11 -4.63
C ILE A 215 15.03 4.11 -4.81
N LEU A 216 15.73 4.07 -5.95
CA LEU A 216 16.98 4.82 -6.15
C LEU A 216 16.75 6.33 -6.30
N LYS A 217 15.71 6.72 -7.05
CA LYS A 217 15.38 8.12 -7.34
C LYS A 217 14.31 8.66 -6.40
N GLY A 218 13.25 7.88 -6.14
CA GLY A 218 12.17 8.24 -5.23
C GLY A 218 12.55 8.17 -3.75
N GLY A 219 13.54 7.35 -3.39
CA GLY A 219 13.97 7.15 -2.02
C GLY A 219 13.12 6.19 -1.20
N ALA A 220 12.18 5.47 -1.82
CA ALA A 220 11.28 4.57 -1.13
C ALA A 220 12.01 3.41 -0.42
N ASP A 221 11.44 2.94 0.69
CA ASP A 221 11.90 1.75 1.41
C ASP A 221 11.24 0.46 0.92
N ALA A 222 10.10 0.61 0.26
CA ALA A 222 9.40 -0.46 -0.40
C ALA A 222 8.71 0.02 -1.68
N VAL A 223 8.49 -0.92 -2.58
CA VAL A 223 7.78 -0.69 -3.85
C VAL A 223 6.58 -1.63 -3.94
N LEU A 224 5.41 -1.05 -4.14
CA LEU A 224 4.15 -1.76 -4.27
C LEU A 224 3.75 -1.83 -5.74
N ALA A 225 3.36 -3.01 -6.19
CA ALA A 225 2.89 -3.24 -7.54
C ALA A 225 1.79 -4.30 -7.59
N ALA A 226 0.90 -4.20 -8.56
CA ALA A 226 -0.21 -5.13 -8.76
C ALA A 226 -0.18 -5.76 -10.17
N SER A 227 -0.48 -4.98 -11.21
CA SER A 227 -0.74 -5.50 -12.55
C SER A 227 0.43 -6.28 -13.17
N ILE A 228 1.67 -5.85 -12.97
CA ILE A 228 2.85 -6.52 -13.53
C ILE A 228 3.03 -7.94 -12.97
N PHE A 229 2.56 -8.19 -11.74
CA PHE A 229 2.59 -9.49 -11.07
C PHE A 229 1.32 -10.28 -11.32
N HIS A 230 0.13 -9.67 -11.23
CA HIS A 230 -1.15 -10.35 -11.41
C HIS A 230 -1.28 -11.00 -12.80
N PHE A 231 -0.83 -10.30 -13.83
CA PHE A 231 -0.90 -10.78 -15.21
C PHE A 231 0.35 -11.55 -15.68
N GLY A 232 1.25 -11.90 -14.73
CA GLY A 232 2.42 -12.72 -15.01
C GLY A 232 3.43 -12.07 -15.98
N GLN A 233 3.43 -10.72 -16.07
CA GLN A 233 4.42 -10.01 -16.86
C GLN A 233 5.82 -10.20 -16.30
N TYR A 234 5.92 -10.22 -14.96
CA TYR A 234 7.13 -10.53 -14.20
C TYR A 234 6.78 -11.35 -12.96
N THR A 235 7.73 -12.13 -12.47
CA THR A 235 7.66 -12.82 -11.18
C THR A 235 8.38 -12.01 -10.10
N ILE A 236 8.07 -12.27 -8.82
CA ILE A 236 8.78 -11.64 -7.69
C ILE A 236 10.28 -11.96 -7.72
N PRO A 237 10.73 -13.23 -7.96
CA PRO A 237 12.15 -13.54 -8.06
C PRO A 237 12.88 -12.80 -9.19
N GLU A 238 12.24 -12.63 -10.35
CA GLU A 238 12.82 -11.83 -11.45
C GLU A 238 12.99 -10.36 -11.04
N ALA A 239 11.97 -9.78 -10.41
CA ALA A 239 12.03 -8.42 -9.91
C ALA A 239 13.15 -8.24 -8.87
N LYS A 240 13.27 -9.13 -7.89
CA LYS A 240 14.33 -9.09 -6.87
C LYS A 240 15.73 -9.21 -7.49
N LYS A 241 15.93 -10.14 -8.42
CA LYS A 241 17.20 -10.29 -9.14
C LYS A 241 17.57 -9.02 -9.93
N TYR A 242 16.58 -8.44 -10.61
CA TYR A 242 16.79 -7.19 -11.33
C TYR A 242 17.21 -6.05 -10.41
N LEU A 243 16.52 -5.86 -9.28
CA LEU A 243 16.83 -4.82 -8.30
C LEU A 243 18.22 -5.04 -7.67
N ALA A 244 18.55 -6.28 -7.32
CA ALA A 244 19.88 -6.63 -6.80
C ALA A 244 20.99 -6.31 -7.82
N ALA A 245 20.77 -6.57 -9.11
CA ALA A 245 21.70 -6.21 -10.18
C ALA A 245 21.89 -4.69 -10.35
N GLN A 246 20.94 -3.88 -9.89
CA GLN A 246 21.04 -2.41 -9.82
C GLN A 246 21.73 -1.91 -8.53
N GLY A 247 22.27 -2.81 -7.70
CA GLY A 247 22.93 -2.47 -6.45
C GLY A 247 21.99 -2.20 -5.27
N ILE A 248 20.72 -2.56 -5.40
CA ILE A 248 19.72 -2.44 -4.32
C ILE A 248 19.80 -3.69 -3.44
N GLU A 249 19.96 -3.48 -2.12
CA GLU A 249 19.93 -4.57 -1.15
C GLU A 249 18.56 -5.25 -1.12
N MET A 250 18.51 -6.54 -1.48
CA MET A 250 17.30 -7.34 -1.55
C MET A 250 17.44 -8.63 -0.74
N ARG A 251 16.33 -9.11 -0.19
CA ARG A 251 16.23 -10.45 0.38
C ARG A 251 15.92 -11.43 -0.76
N LEU A 252 16.91 -12.18 -1.22
CA LEU A 252 16.80 -13.18 -2.30
C LEU A 252 16.33 -14.53 -1.77
#